data_93d484ee18c4ff8367c307fa7267c214
#
_entry.id   93d484ee18c4ff8367c307fa7267c214
#
_cell.length_a   1.000
_cell.length_b   1.000
_cell.length_c   1.000
_cell.angle_alpha   90.00
_cell.angle_beta   90.00
_cell.angle_gamma   90.00
#
_symmetry.space_group_name_H-M   'P 1'
#
loop_
_entity.id
_entity.type
_entity.pdbx_description
1 polymer ?
#
loop_
_entity_poly.entity_id
_entity_poly.type
_entity_poly.pdbx_seq_one_letter_code
_entity_poly.pdbx_strand_id
1 'polypeptide(L)'
;VKKIIAALSAATMVTSCAGVVASAAEAVNAVNVSYSTVAETFTAADGTVVPAGATAVTLSIENNTGFSASDITLSATADLLGTDGLVTATNGSAYGNATVSAAQNGSKVVITSASLDDSKNDGTLVTFYTTSDAEVTVEDAAFKSAKQLEASSEIAAYKIVDVYRVGDLNNDDYIDSTDLYMQLQAYKIA
;
A
#
# COMPACT_ATOMS: atom_id res chain seq x y z
N VAL A 1 29.41 28.74 27.66
CA VAL A 1 28.88 27.47 28.22
C VAL A 1 28.21 26.74 27.08
N LYS A 2 28.93 25.76 26.48
CA LYS A 2 28.39 24.90 25.39
C LYS A 2 27.54 23.81 26.04
N LYS A 3 26.25 23.86 25.83
CA LYS A 3 25.37 22.74 26.16
C LYS A 3 25.48 21.69 25.04
N ILE A 4 26.12 20.59 25.35
CA ILE A 4 26.07 19.37 24.55
C ILE A 4 24.70 18.76 24.84
N ILE A 5 23.82 18.85 23.90
CA ILE A 5 22.56 18.06 23.91
C ILE A 5 22.95 16.70 23.35
N ALA A 6 23.08 15.72 24.21
CA ALA A 6 23.19 14.35 23.84
C ALA A 6 21.83 13.95 23.21
N ALA A 7 21.83 13.66 21.92
CA ALA A 7 20.70 13.06 21.27
C ALA A 7 20.54 11.64 21.84
N LEU A 8 19.65 11.51 22.81
CA LEU A 8 19.19 10.22 23.30
C LEU A 8 18.20 9.70 22.25
N SER A 9 18.66 8.81 21.38
CA SER A 9 17.78 8.03 20.53
C SER A 9 17.00 7.07 21.42
N ALA A 10 15.88 7.55 21.96
CA ALA A 10 14.91 6.69 22.59
C ALA A 10 14.17 5.97 21.46
N ALA A 11 14.57 4.74 21.17
CA ALA A 11 13.73 3.81 20.47
C ALA A 11 12.51 3.50 21.38
N THR A 12 11.47 4.29 21.24
CA THR A 12 10.20 4.01 21.89
C THR A 12 9.48 3.00 21.01
N MET A 13 9.69 1.72 21.34
CA MET A 13 8.81 0.67 20.83
C MET A 13 7.42 0.91 21.42
N VAL A 14 6.55 1.52 20.64
CA VAL A 14 5.13 1.51 20.94
C VAL A 14 4.56 0.28 20.26
N THR A 15 4.55 -0.81 21.01
CA THR A 15 3.80 -2.01 20.63
C THR A 15 2.33 -1.73 20.93
N SER A 16 1.60 -1.18 19.98
CA SER A 16 0.15 -1.13 20.07
C SER A 16 -0.43 -2.44 19.54
N CYS A 17 -0.32 -3.52 20.32
CA CYS A 17 -1.14 -4.69 20.13
C CYS A 17 -2.52 -4.38 20.69
N ALA A 18 -3.48 -4.01 19.87
CA ALA A 18 -4.89 -4.13 20.21
C ALA A 18 -5.22 -5.62 20.33
N GLY A 19 -5.43 -6.06 21.56
CA GLY A 19 -5.75 -7.32 22.09
C GLY A 19 -6.17 -8.47 21.19
N VAL A 20 -5.31 -9.48 21.15
CA VAL A 20 -5.75 -10.88 21.26
C VAL A 20 -4.81 -11.56 22.23
N VAL A 21 -5.34 -11.90 23.40
CA VAL A 21 -4.72 -12.83 24.34
C VAL A 21 -4.81 -14.21 23.74
N ALA A 22 -3.69 -14.86 23.47
CA ALA A 22 -3.44 -16.24 23.79
C ALA A 22 -2.19 -16.78 23.13
N SER A 23 -1.30 -17.34 23.93
CA SER A 23 -0.12 -18.15 23.60
C SER A 23 0.93 -17.47 22.72
N ALA A 24 2.18 -17.55 23.17
CA ALA A 24 3.38 -16.99 22.55
C ALA A 24 3.69 -17.65 21.18
N ALA A 25 2.84 -17.42 20.19
CA ALA A 25 3.22 -17.46 18.80
C ALA A 25 3.77 -16.07 18.48
N GLU A 26 4.99 -15.97 17.98
CA GLU A 26 5.52 -14.73 17.45
C GLU A 26 4.50 -14.15 16.46
N ALA A 27 4.20 -12.87 16.59
CA ALA A 27 3.22 -12.23 15.71
C ALA A 27 3.76 -12.31 14.27
N VAL A 28 3.01 -12.97 13.41
CA VAL A 28 3.34 -13.14 12.00
C VAL A 28 3.06 -11.80 11.30
N ASN A 29 3.97 -11.35 10.44
CA ASN A 29 3.87 -10.10 9.73
C ASN A 29 3.65 -8.89 10.67
N ALA A 30 4.44 -8.82 11.74
CA ALA A 30 4.33 -7.73 12.71
C ALA A 30 4.80 -6.41 12.09
N VAL A 31 3.93 -5.40 12.12
CA VAL A 31 4.26 -4.05 11.61
C VAL A 31 4.65 -3.16 12.78
N ASN A 32 5.83 -2.54 12.68
CA ASN A 32 6.38 -1.63 13.68
C ASN A 32 6.53 -0.22 13.08
N VAL A 33 6.37 0.80 13.93
CA VAL A 33 6.57 2.21 13.59
C VAL A 33 7.79 2.74 14.31
N SER A 34 8.67 3.41 13.60
CA SER A 34 9.83 4.10 14.17
C SER A 34 9.99 5.50 13.60
N TYR A 35 10.69 6.37 14.33
CA TYR A 35 10.87 7.77 13.99
C TYR A 35 12.35 8.11 13.96
N SER A 36 12.73 8.94 12.99
CA SER A 36 14.08 9.52 12.92
C SER A 36 14.03 10.93 12.35
N THR A 37 15.10 11.69 12.57
CA THR A 37 15.20 13.06 12.03
C THR A 37 15.93 13.02 10.69
N VAL A 38 15.37 13.70 9.69
CA VAL A 38 16.02 13.92 8.40
C VAL A 38 17.23 14.83 8.58
N ALA A 39 18.42 14.32 8.26
CA ALA A 39 19.68 15.06 8.50
C ALA A 39 19.90 16.20 7.51
N GLU A 40 19.54 15.99 6.24
CA GLU A 40 19.78 16.93 5.14
C GLU A 40 18.53 17.07 4.27
N THR A 41 18.32 18.26 3.70
CA THR A 41 17.23 18.49 2.75
C THR A 41 17.46 17.69 1.48
N PHE A 42 16.44 17.01 0.99
CA PHE A 42 16.47 16.29 -0.27
C PHE A 42 15.13 16.45 -1.03
N THR A 43 15.14 16.07 -2.30
CA THR A 43 13.92 16.00 -3.11
C THR A 43 13.58 14.55 -3.34
N ALA A 44 12.36 14.16 -2.96
CA ALA A 44 11.83 12.82 -3.17
C ALA A 44 11.53 12.55 -4.66
N ALA A 45 11.25 11.29 -5.00
CA ALA A 45 11.04 10.87 -6.38
C ALA A 45 9.80 11.52 -7.03
N ASP A 46 8.81 11.91 -6.23
CA ASP A 46 7.59 12.61 -6.65
C ASP A 46 7.77 14.15 -6.78
N GLY A 47 8.99 14.65 -6.53
CA GLY A 47 9.33 16.07 -6.57
C GLY A 47 9.10 16.83 -5.26
N THR A 48 8.56 16.19 -4.22
CA THR A 48 8.37 16.80 -2.91
C THR A 48 9.72 17.11 -2.24
N VAL A 49 9.88 18.32 -1.75
CA VAL A 49 11.08 18.72 -0.98
C VAL A 49 10.88 18.33 0.48
N VAL A 50 11.76 17.47 0.99
CA VAL A 50 11.80 17.06 2.38
C VAL A 50 12.92 17.86 3.08
N PRO A 51 12.59 18.79 3.99
CA PRO A 51 13.59 19.64 4.61
C PRO A 51 14.40 18.89 5.68
N ALA A 52 15.64 19.35 5.90
CA ALA A 52 16.41 18.96 7.07
C ALA A 52 15.64 19.30 8.36
N GLY A 53 15.68 18.41 9.33
CA GLY A 53 14.93 18.54 10.58
C GLY A 53 13.49 18.00 10.51
N ALA A 54 12.99 17.61 9.34
CA ALA A 54 11.74 16.87 9.22
C ALA A 54 11.82 15.53 9.96
N THR A 55 10.69 15.02 10.38
CA THR A 55 10.57 13.68 10.96
C THR A 55 10.30 12.66 9.86
N ALA A 56 11.14 11.65 9.77
CA ALA A 56 10.91 10.46 8.97
C ALA A 56 10.19 9.41 9.84
N VAL A 57 9.02 8.96 9.37
CA VAL A 57 8.20 7.91 9.99
C VAL A 57 8.40 6.64 9.17
N THR A 58 9.01 5.63 9.75
CA THR A 58 9.33 4.38 9.05
C THR A 58 8.46 3.24 9.58
N LEU A 59 7.76 2.58 8.66
CA LEU A 59 7.11 1.30 8.91
C LEU A 59 8.06 0.17 8.56
N SER A 60 8.16 -0.81 9.42
CA SER A 60 8.92 -2.04 9.17
C SER A 60 8.08 -3.27 9.47
N ILE A 61 8.41 -4.38 8.84
CA ILE A 61 7.81 -5.69 9.06
C ILE A 61 8.82 -6.65 9.63
N GLU A 62 8.38 -7.46 10.58
CA GLU A 62 9.15 -8.57 11.18
C GLU A 62 8.35 -9.87 11.06
N ASN A 63 9.04 -11.00 11.03
CA ASN A 63 8.47 -12.33 10.86
C ASN A 63 7.60 -12.44 9.59
N ASN A 64 8.10 -11.89 8.48
CA ASN A 64 7.42 -11.87 7.20
C ASN A 64 7.32 -13.28 6.61
N THR A 65 6.11 -13.81 6.52
CA THR A 65 5.84 -15.14 5.94
C THR A 65 5.72 -15.13 4.42
N GLY A 66 5.74 -13.96 3.82
CA GLY A 66 5.60 -13.73 2.40
C GLY A 66 4.26 -13.09 2.02
N PHE A 67 4.33 -12.00 1.25
CA PHE A 67 3.17 -11.33 0.69
C PHE A 67 3.49 -10.74 -0.68
N SER A 68 2.51 -10.72 -1.56
CA SER A 68 2.53 -10.01 -2.85
C SER A 68 1.60 -8.80 -2.87
N ALA A 69 0.70 -8.69 -1.90
CA ALA A 69 -0.14 -7.50 -1.71
C ALA A 69 -0.28 -7.16 -0.24
N SER A 70 -0.39 -5.88 0.07
CA SER A 70 -0.71 -5.38 1.40
C SER A 70 -1.69 -4.22 1.37
N ASP A 71 -2.54 -4.17 2.40
CA ASP A 71 -3.41 -3.04 2.71
C ASP A 71 -3.12 -2.67 4.17
N ILE A 72 -2.55 -1.48 4.40
CA ILE A 72 -2.22 -1.00 5.72
C ILE A 72 -2.96 0.30 5.96
N THR A 73 -3.67 0.38 7.06
CA THR A 73 -4.37 1.59 7.51
C THR A 73 -3.67 2.13 8.75
N LEU A 74 -3.34 3.41 8.72
CA LEU A 74 -2.75 4.14 9.83
C LEU A 74 -3.64 5.32 10.21
N SER A 75 -3.54 5.75 11.47
CA SER A 75 -3.92 7.09 11.88
C SER A 75 -2.68 7.95 12.08
N ALA A 76 -2.74 9.22 11.67
CA ALA A 76 -1.70 10.21 11.86
C ALA A 76 -2.30 11.47 12.50
N THR A 77 -1.63 12.02 13.53
CA THR A 77 -2.12 13.22 14.23
C THR A 77 -1.81 14.52 13.50
N ALA A 78 -0.98 14.47 12.45
CA ALA A 78 -0.67 15.60 11.59
C ALA A 78 -0.50 15.15 10.13
N ASP A 79 -0.49 16.13 9.22
CA ASP A 79 -0.32 15.88 7.79
C ASP A 79 1.10 15.37 7.50
N LEU A 80 1.17 14.34 6.69
CA LEU A 80 2.41 13.85 6.08
C LEU A 80 2.72 14.66 4.82
N LEU A 81 3.98 14.80 4.50
CA LEU A 81 4.39 15.47 3.28
C LEU A 81 3.89 14.73 2.04
N GLY A 82 3.40 15.47 1.07
CA GLY A 82 2.87 14.92 -0.17
C GLY A 82 2.19 15.97 -1.03
N THR A 83 1.57 15.51 -2.10
CA THR A 83 0.88 16.37 -3.07
C THR A 83 -0.45 15.74 -3.47
N ASP A 84 -1.51 16.56 -3.55
CA ASP A 84 -2.85 16.16 -4.03
C ASP A 84 -3.47 14.95 -3.29
N GLY A 85 -3.23 14.88 -1.96
CA GLY A 85 -3.73 13.77 -1.12
C GLY A 85 -2.90 12.50 -1.19
N LEU A 86 -1.89 12.45 -2.06
CA LEU A 86 -0.87 11.39 -2.05
C LEU A 86 0.23 11.74 -1.06
N VAL A 87 0.69 10.74 -0.32
CA VAL A 87 1.79 10.88 0.64
C VAL A 87 3.11 10.57 -0.05
N THR A 88 4.09 11.45 0.13
CA THR A 88 5.47 11.19 -0.30
C THR A 88 6.02 10.01 0.48
N ALA A 89 6.26 8.91 -0.22
CA ALA A 89 6.68 7.66 0.37
C ALA A 89 7.96 7.13 -0.29
N THR A 90 8.90 6.71 0.53
CA THR A 90 10.09 5.98 0.07
C THR A 90 9.90 4.49 0.36
N ASN A 91 9.86 3.67 -0.70
CA ASN A 91 9.69 2.23 -0.57
C ASN A 91 10.93 1.60 0.09
N GLY A 92 10.68 0.68 1.01
CA GLY A 92 11.73 -0.07 1.68
C GLY A 92 11.97 -1.46 1.05
N SER A 93 12.99 -2.13 1.57
CA SER A 93 13.44 -3.44 1.07
C SER A 93 12.42 -4.57 1.25
N ALA A 94 11.50 -4.44 2.23
CA ALA A 94 10.49 -5.47 2.49
C ALA A 94 9.45 -5.58 1.37
N TYR A 95 9.20 -4.52 0.62
CA TYR A 95 8.30 -4.58 -0.55
C TYR A 95 8.94 -5.21 -1.80
N GLY A 96 10.27 -5.34 -1.84
CA GLY A 96 10.96 -5.87 -3.02
C GLY A 96 10.64 -5.03 -4.28
N ASN A 97 10.02 -5.66 -5.28
CA ASN A 97 9.64 -5.01 -6.55
C ASN A 97 8.16 -4.56 -6.57
N ALA A 98 7.48 -4.51 -5.42
CA ALA A 98 6.07 -4.12 -5.38
C ALA A 98 5.87 -2.65 -5.80
N THR A 99 4.77 -2.39 -6.47
CA THR A 99 4.25 -1.04 -6.63
C THR A 99 3.53 -0.66 -5.34
N VAL A 100 3.89 0.49 -4.77
CA VAL A 100 3.34 0.99 -3.50
C VAL A 100 2.68 2.34 -3.74
N SER A 101 1.52 2.54 -3.17
CA SER A 101 0.79 3.81 -3.14
C SER A 101 0.40 4.14 -1.71
N ALA A 102 0.53 5.41 -1.34
CA ALA A 102 0.10 5.91 -0.04
C ALA A 102 -0.70 7.19 -0.21
N ALA A 103 -1.82 7.28 0.50
CA ALA A 103 -2.70 8.45 0.46
C ALA A 103 -3.17 8.83 1.87
N GLN A 104 -3.35 10.12 2.12
CA GLN A 104 -3.88 10.64 3.38
C GLN A 104 -5.18 11.40 3.14
N ASN A 105 -6.17 11.12 3.99
CA ASN A 105 -7.41 11.86 4.04
C ASN A 105 -7.74 12.18 5.52
N GLY A 106 -7.54 13.41 5.91
CA GLY A 106 -7.59 13.82 7.32
C GLY A 106 -6.55 13.04 8.15
N SER A 107 -6.96 12.45 9.25
CA SER A 107 -6.07 11.66 10.11
C SER A 107 -5.79 10.23 9.57
N LYS A 108 -6.48 9.78 8.54
CA LYS A 108 -6.35 8.43 8.01
C LYS A 108 -5.34 8.37 6.87
N VAL A 109 -4.37 7.46 6.98
CA VAL A 109 -3.41 7.14 5.92
C VAL A 109 -3.63 5.71 5.47
N VAL A 110 -3.77 5.51 4.17
CA VAL A 110 -3.93 4.18 3.56
C VAL A 110 -2.75 3.90 2.65
N ILE A 111 -2.13 2.75 2.86
CA ILE A 111 -1.02 2.25 2.06
C ILE A 111 -1.47 0.96 1.40
N THR A 112 -1.31 0.91 0.09
CA THR A 112 -1.58 -0.30 -0.70
C THR A 112 -0.35 -0.71 -1.46
N SER A 113 -0.12 -2.00 -1.59
CA SER A 113 0.95 -2.53 -2.42
C SER A 113 0.51 -3.73 -3.22
N ALA A 114 1.15 -3.92 -4.38
CA ALA A 114 0.96 -5.11 -5.20
C ALA A 114 2.25 -5.49 -5.95
N SER A 115 2.49 -6.80 -6.03
CA SER A 115 3.58 -7.43 -6.79
C SER A 115 3.09 -8.74 -7.41
N LEU A 116 3.80 -9.24 -8.41
CA LEU A 116 3.53 -10.57 -8.97
C LEU A 116 4.10 -11.69 -8.09
N ASP A 117 5.17 -11.40 -7.35
CA ASP A 117 5.88 -12.37 -6.52
C ASP A 117 5.78 -12.00 -5.04
N ASP A 118 5.78 -13.03 -4.18
CA ASP A 118 5.82 -12.83 -2.73
C ASP A 118 7.19 -12.30 -2.28
N SER A 119 7.18 -11.17 -1.58
CA SER A 119 8.36 -10.72 -0.82
C SER A 119 8.36 -11.38 0.55
N LYS A 120 9.52 -11.94 0.95
CA LYS A 120 9.75 -12.60 2.25
C LYS A 120 10.81 -11.89 3.09
N ASN A 121 11.17 -10.70 2.70
CA ASN A 121 12.20 -9.93 3.40
C ASN A 121 11.58 -9.21 4.60
N ASP A 122 12.19 -9.38 5.77
CA ASP A 122 11.99 -8.48 6.88
C ASP A 122 12.65 -7.12 6.60
N GLY A 123 12.22 -6.10 7.31
CA GLY A 123 12.81 -4.77 7.24
C GLY A 123 11.83 -3.66 6.91
N THR A 124 12.32 -2.59 6.31
CA THR A 124 11.52 -1.42 6.01
C THR A 124 10.49 -1.72 4.92
N LEU A 125 9.21 -1.43 5.22
CA LEU A 125 8.12 -1.36 4.26
C LEU A 125 8.18 -0.02 3.53
N VAL A 126 7.99 1.08 4.26
CA VAL A 126 7.88 2.42 3.69
C VAL A 126 8.32 3.47 4.70
N THR A 127 8.86 4.58 4.21
CA THR A 127 9.18 5.76 5.02
C THR A 127 8.41 6.96 4.49
N PHE A 128 7.69 7.65 5.38
CA PHE A 128 6.99 8.91 5.16
C PHE A 128 7.71 10.06 5.85
N TYR A 129 7.30 11.27 5.56
CA TYR A 129 7.93 12.46 6.13
C TYR A 129 6.87 13.45 6.62
N THR A 130 7.20 14.17 7.70
CA THR A 130 6.36 15.27 8.21
C THR A 130 7.25 16.38 8.77
N THR A 131 6.77 17.62 8.68
CA THR A 131 7.43 18.79 9.31
C THR A 131 6.85 19.12 10.67
N SER A 132 5.83 18.37 11.10
CA SER A 132 5.15 18.52 12.38
C SER A 132 5.47 17.34 13.30
N ASP A 133 5.21 17.50 14.60
CA ASP A 133 5.20 16.39 15.55
C ASP A 133 3.97 15.52 15.24
N ALA A 134 4.15 14.50 14.41
CA ALA A 134 3.10 13.55 14.08
C ALA A 134 3.32 12.24 14.83
N GLU A 135 2.27 11.79 15.50
CA GLU A 135 2.17 10.43 16.00
C GLU A 135 1.40 9.58 14.98
N VAL A 136 1.98 8.45 14.59
CA VAL A 136 1.39 7.52 13.63
C VAL A 136 1.15 6.19 14.32
N THR A 137 -0.07 5.68 14.20
CA THR A 137 -0.49 4.41 14.78
C THR A 137 -1.00 3.49 13.69
N VAL A 138 -0.59 2.21 13.71
CA VAL A 138 -1.14 1.18 12.83
C VAL A 138 -2.52 0.77 13.36
N GLU A 139 -3.57 1.01 12.57
CA GLU A 139 -4.95 0.62 12.90
C GLU A 139 -5.26 -0.78 12.38
N ASP A 140 -4.79 -1.08 11.16
CA ASP A 140 -4.98 -2.38 10.52
C ASP A 140 -3.84 -2.65 9.54
N ALA A 141 -3.48 -3.93 9.38
CA ALA A 141 -2.50 -4.37 8.41
C ALA A 141 -2.85 -5.77 7.87
N ALA A 142 -3.21 -5.83 6.61
CA ALA A 142 -3.55 -7.06 5.91
C ALA A 142 -2.48 -7.36 4.85
N PHE A 143 -1.99 -8.60 4.85
CA PHE A 143 -1.00 -9.10 3.89
C PHE A 143 -1.55 -10.34 3.20
N LYS A 144 -1.41 -10.40 1.88
CA LYS A 144 -1.89 -11.51 1.04
C LYS A 144 -0.77 -12.03 0.15
N SER A 145 -0.55 -13.33 0.16
CA SER A 145 0.38 -13.99 -0.76
C SER A 145 -0.21 -14.06 -2.18
N ALA A 146 0.64 -14.26 -3.19
CA ALA A 146 0.22 -14.48 -4.57
C ALA A 146 -0.78 -15.64 -4.67
N LYS A 147 -0.54 -16.74 -3.95
CA LYS A 147 -1.45 -17.89 -3.90
C LYS A 147 -2.84 -17.55 -3.32
N GLN A 148 -2.92 -16.67 -2.32
CA GLN A 148 -4.21 -16.23 -1.77
C GLN A 148 -4.95 -15.31 -2.75
N LEU A 149 -4.23 -14.48 -3.51
CA LEU A 149 -4.81 -13.64 -4.55
C LEU A 149 -5.32 -14.47 -5.73
N GLU A 150 -4.57 -15.48 -6.16
CA GLU A 150 -5.00 -16.44 -7.18
C GLU A 150 -6.27 -17.17 -6.76
N ALA A 151 -6.31 -17.73 -5.53
CA ALA A 151 -7.49 -18.40 -5.00
C ALA A 151 -8.70 -17.45 -4.92
N SER A 152 -8.50 -16.18 -4.56
CA SER A 152 -9.58 -15.19 -4.54
C SER A 152 -10.06 -14.81 -5.93
N SER A 153 -9.17 -14.83 -6.94
CA SER A 153 -9.54 -14.57 -8.33
C SER A 153 -10.30 -15.74 -8.96
N GLU A 154 -10.01 -16.97 -8.54
CA GLU A 154 -10.78 -18.16 -8.98
C GLU A 154 -12.20 -18.18 -8.39
N ILE A 155 -12.38 -17.71 -7.16
CA ILE A 155 -13.71 -17.53 -6.55
C ILE A 155 -14.48 -16.42 -7.26
N ALA A 156 -13.79 -15.44 -7.79
CA ALA A 156 -14.29 -14.43 -8.70
C ALA A 156 -14.16 -14.88 -10.18
N ALA A 157 -14.27 -16.15 -10.50
CA ALA A 157 -14.88 -16.53 -11.76
C ALA A 157 -16.33 -16.02 -11.69
N TYR A 158 -16.44 -14.70 -11.71
CA TYR A 158 -17.68 -14.06 -12.09
C TYR A 158 -18.08 -14.80 -13.36
N LYS A 159 -19.12 -15.60 -13.28
CA LYS A 159 -19.97 -15.74 -14.42
C LYS A 159 -20.27 -14.30 -14.78
N ILE A 160 -19.49 -13.74 -15.71
CA ILE A 160 -19.81 -12.50 -16.36
C ILE A 160 -21.07 -12.85 -17.15
N VAL A 161 -22.18 -12.85 -16.40
CA VAL A 161 -23.51 -12.86 -16.94
C VAL A 161 -23.59 -11.47 -17.54
N ASP A 162 -23.52 -11.40 -18.86
CA ASP A 162 -23.61 -10.19 -19.65
C ASP A 162 -22.34 -9.32 -19.72
N VAL A 163 -21.19 -9.87 -20.06
CA VAL A 163 -20.28 -9.12 -20.92
C VAL A 163 -20.90 -9.15 -22.31
N TYR A 164 -21.57 -8.05 -22.64
CA TYR A 164 -21.79 -7.73 -24.05
C TYR A 164 -20.40 -7.67 -24.68
N ARG A 165 -19.99 -8.71 -25.36
CA ARG A 165 -18.81 -8.63 -26.22
C ARG A 165 -19.17 -7.62 -27.28
N VAL A 166 -18.47 -6.49 -27.29
CA VAL A 166 -18.66 -5.49 -28.34
C VAL A 166 -18.45 -6.20 -29.67
N GLY A 167 -19.54 -6.39 -30.43
CA GLY A 167 -19.52 -7.13 -31.68
C GLY A 167 -20.31 -8.45 -31.69
N ASP A 168 -20.65 -9.00 -30.52
CA ASP A 168 -21.58 -10.15 -30.41
C ASP A 168 -23.03 -9.63 -30.40
N LEU A 169 -23.62 -9.49 -31.54
CA LEU A 169 -24.92 -8.88 -31.71
C LEU A 169 -26.09 -9.87 -31.51
N ASN A 170 -25.82 -11.16 -31.63
CA ASN A 170 -26.80 -12.21 -31.39
C ASN A 170 -26.73 -12.85 -30.00
N ASN A 171 -25.70 -12.45 -29.21
CA ASN A 171 -25.45 -12.90 -27.84
C ASN A 171 -25.27 -14.44 -27.72
N ASP A 172 -24.52 -15.01 -28.65
CA ASP A 172 -24.17 -16.44 -28.66
C ASP A 172 -22.78 -16.75 -28.11
N ASP A 173 -22.09 -15.76 -27.54
CA ASP A 173 -20.73 -15.79 -27.00
C ASP A 173 -19.60 -15.88 -28.05
N TYR A 174 -19.92 -15.80 -29.32
CA TYR A 174 -18.97 -15.76 -30.42
C TYR A 174 -19.06 -14.43 -31.17
N ILE A 175 -17.96 -13.96 -31.71
CA ILE A 175 -17.94 -12.84 -32.65
C ILE A 175 -17.59 -13.44 -34.00
N ASP A 176 -18.58 -13.62 -34.86
CA ASP A 176 -18.42 -14.30 -36.14
C ASP A 176 -19.11 -13.59 -37.32
N SER A 177 -19.24 -14.28 -38.44
CA SER A 177 -19.88 -13.76 -39.63
C SER A 177 -21.38 -13.44 -39.43
N THR A 178 -22.05 -14.03 -38.45
CA THR A 178 -23.45 -13.78 -38.13
C THR A 178 -23.63 -12.38 -37.56
N ASP A 179 -22.73 -11.97 -36.63
CA ASP A 179 -22.74 -10.63 -36.08
C ASP A 179 -22.42 -9.56 -37.13
N LEU A 180 -21.44 -9.84 -37.98
CA LEU A 180 -21.10 -8.96 -39.08
C LEU A 180 -22.30 -8.80 -40.04
N TYR A 181 -23.03 -9.88 -40.30
CA TYR A 181 -24.26 -9.86 -41.13
C TYR A 181 -25.33 -9.00 -40.47
N MET A 182 -25.57 -9.18 -39.16
CA MET A 182 -26.55 -8.38 -38.41
C MET A 182 -26.18 -6.91 -38.40
N GLN A 183 -24.90 -6.56 -38.22
CA GLN A 183 -24.39 -5.22 -38.31
C GLN A 183 -24.63 -4.60 -39.69
N LEU A 184 -24.34 -5.33 -40.78
CA LEU A 184 -24.56 -4.87 -42.14
C LEU A 184 -26.06 -4.69 -42.46
N GLN A 185 -26.93 -5.49 -41.87
CA GLN A 185 -28.37 -5.30 -41.99
C GLN A 185 -28.85 -4.03 -41.31
N ALA A 186 -28.33 -3.72 -40.12
CA ALA A 186 -28.65 -2.48 -39.40
C ALA A 186 -28.27 -1.22 -40.21
N TYR A 187 -27.14 -1.26 -40.95
CA TYR A 187 -26.72 -0.13 -41.81
C TYR A 187 -27.56 0.01 -43.11
N LYS A 188 -28.27 -1.05 -43.55
CA LYS A 188 -29.12 -0.97 -44.76
C LYS A 188 -30.51 -0.39 -44.49
N ILE A 189 -30.87 -0.21 -43.22
CA ILE A 189 -32.19 0.29 -42.82
C ILE A 189 -32.10 1.83 -42.53
N ALA A 190 -30.90 2.41 -42.55
CA ALA A 190 -30.63 3.83 -42.45
C ALA A 190 -30.47 4.44 -43.86
#